data_3bc0d9bf70ab7c31d04a2b2bb48e9ac7
#
_entry.id   3bc0d9bf70ab7c31d04a2b2bb48e9ac7
#
_cell.length_a   1.000
_cell.length_b   1.000
_cell.length_c   1.000
_cell.angle_alpha   90.00
_cell.angle_beta   90.00
_cell.angle_gamma   90.00
#
_symmetry.space_group_name_H-M   'P 1'
#
loop_
_entity.id
_entity.type
_entity.pdbx_description
1 polymer ?
#
loop_
_entity_poly.entity_id
_entity_poly.type
_entity_poly.pdbx_seq_one_letter_code
_entity_poly.pdbx_strand_id
1 'polypeptide(L)'
;MLPGRMMDFPLTLTHFLERARTYFPRSEIVSRNPDKTTHRYTYADFHRRTCQLMNALTRLGVKAGDRVATLSWNHYRHLEAYFGIPAMGAVVHTLNLRLHPNDLAYIARHAEDTVVLVDRSLLPLFEKFAAQVPSIRHVVVIPDAGPAPEGMLDYEQLLAKESVDFDFPTLDENSAAMLCYTSGTTGNPKGVLFSHRSIVLHTLVCCMKDLTGIGEADSVLPVVPMFHAAAWGLPFDALLTGARMVMPGPHLDPPSLLDLMAAEKVTIAGGVPTIWLGILALLDQDPKKWDLSAMRTMLIGGSAAPPAMIDGFRQRHGLEVTHAWGMTEMNPVGTMAKVKQELRHADAKTQLAAQGSQGFALPFVETRVMSEEGKALPWDGSTMGELEVRGPWVAGSYYGGEGQDRFTADGWFKTGDVVTLDADGYVRICDRSKDVIKSGGEWISSVALENALMSHPAVLEAAVFAGRHARWDERPLAAVVLKPGQTATKEELAEHLAKQFAKFWLPDDYLFIAQIPRTSTGKFLKTKLREDYGDHLLKSAPSAAG
;
A
#
# COMPACT_ATOMS: atom_id res chain seq x y z
N MET A 1 42.15 3.03 -3.51
CA MET A 1 41.12 3.33 -4.55
C MET A 1 41.20 4.81 -4.89
N LEU A 2 41.06 5.20 -6.15
CA LEU A 2 40.90 6.60 -6.51
C LEU A 2 39.48 7.07 -6.18
N PRO A 3 39.29 8.22 -5.51
CA PRO A 3 37.96 8.77 -5.25
C PRO A 3 37.31 9.26 -6.54
N GLY A 4 36.00 9.09 -6.66
CA GLY A 4 35.22 9.75 -7.69
C GLY A 4 35.33 11.27 -7.57
N ARG A 5 35.16 12.00 -8.68
CA ARG A 5 35.25 13.48 -8.72
C ARG A 5 33.96 14.13 -9.25
N MET A 6 32.82 13.51 -8.95
CA MET A 6 31.52 14.11 -9.23
C MET A 6 31.15 15.08 -8.11
N MET A 7 30.25 16.02 -8.40
CA MET A 7 29.72 16.93 -7.39
C MET A 7 29.04 16.13 -6.26
N ASP A 8 29.25 16.58 -5.05
CA ASP A 8 28.45 16.15 -3.89
C ASP A 8 27.12 16.92 -3.91
N PHE A 9 26.10 16.30 -4.54
CA PHE A 9 24.79 16.88 -4.78
C PHE A 9 23.74 16.04 -4.06
N PRO A 10 23.11 16.52 -2.97
CA PRO A 10 22.25 15.72 -2.13
C PRO A 10 20.92 15.38 -2.81
N LEU A 11 20.49 14.13 -2.72
CA LEU A 11 19.23 13.63 -3.26
C LEU A 11 18.07 13.99 -2.33
N THR A 12 17.47 15.17 -2.50
CA THR A 12 16.40 15.67 -1.62
C THR A 12 15.11 15.96 -2.38
N LEU A 13 13.98 15.94 -1.66
CA LEU A 13 12.64 16.23 -2.21
C LEU A 13 12.50 17.70 -2.66
N THR A 14 13.36 18.60 -2.18
CA THR A 14 13.41 19.99 -2.66
C THR A 14 13.61 20.06 -4.17
N HIS A 15 14.43 19.14 -4.72
CA HIS A 15 14.65 19.08 -6.16
C HIS A 15 13.41 18.72 -6.96
N PHE A 16 12.48 17.95 -6.37
CA PHE A 16 11.20 17.61 -7.02
C PHE A 16 10.32 18.85 -7.15
N LEU A 17 10.21 19.64 -6.08
CA LEU A 17 9.47 20.91 -6.09
C LEU A 17 10.03 21.89 -7.12
N GLU A 18 11.35 22.12 -7.08
CA GLU A 18 12.02 23.05 -7.98
C GLU A 18 11.95 22.59 -9.44
N ARG A 19 12.10 21.28 -9.69
CA ARG A 19 11.96 20.71 -11.03
C ARG A 19 10.55 20.88 -11.57
N ALA A 20 9.53 20.57 -10.77
CA ALA A 20 8.12 20.70 -11.16
C ALA A 20 7.79 22.15 -11.54
N ARG A 21 8.18 23.12 -10.71
CA ARG A 21 8.03 24.54 -10.99
C ARG A 21 8.75 24.99 -12.27
N THR A 22 9.98 24.52 -12.46
CA THR A 22 10.87 25.04 -13.51
C THR A 22 10.54 24.46 -14.88
N TYR A 23 10.30 23.15 -14.95
CA TYR A 23 10.17 22.44 -16.23
C TYR A 23 8.73 22.08 -16.58
N PHE A 24 7.85 21.96 -15.58
CA PHE A 24 6.45 21.54 -15.77
C PHE A 24 5.43 22.49 -15.11
N PRO A 25 5.64 23.83 -15.17
CA PRO A 25 4.81 24.77 -14.42
C PRO A 25 3.31 24.73 -14.77
N ARG A 26 2.96 24.19 -15.95
CA ARG A 26 1.59 24.11 -16.46
C ARG A 26 0.92 22.75 -16.25
N SER A 27 1.65 21.74 -15.80
CA SER A 27 1.06 20.44 -15.45
C SER A 27 0.05 20.61 -14.31
N GLU A 28 -1.06 19.88 -14.40
CA GLU A 28 -2.19 20.08 -13.49
C GLU A 28 -2.19 19.10 -12.33
N ILE A 29 -2.67 19.58 -11.19
CA ILE A 29 -3.15 18.78 -10.08
C ILE A 29 -4.66 18.98 -9.98
N VAL A 30 -5.40 17.89 -10.07
CA VAL A 30 -6.86 17.84 -10.02
C VAL A 30 -7.26 17.14 -8.74
N SER A 31 -8.09 17.76 -7.92
CA SER A 31 -8.60 17.17 -6.68
C SER A 31 -10.10 17.20 -6.64
N ARG A 32 -10.72 16.06 -6.36
CA ARG A 32 -12.16 15.98 -6.08
C ARG A 32 -12.40 16.33 -4.61
N ASN A 33 -13.22 17.35 -4.38
CA ASN A 33 -13.63 17.78 -3.05
C ASN A 33 -14.71 16.85 -2.45
N PRO A 34 -14.98 16.91 -1.13
CA PRO A 34 -16.05 16.11 -0.50
C PRO A 34 -17.45 16.33 -1.10
N ASP A 35 -17.77 17.52 -1.59
CA ASP A 35 -19.01 17.85 -2.29
C ASP A 35 -19.04 17.42 -3.77
N LYS A 36 -18.01 16.67 -4.22
CA LYS A 36 -17.76 16.22 -5.60
C LYS A 36 -17.44 17.34 -6.60
N THR A 37 -17.30 18.58 -6.19
CA THR A 37 -16.70 19.61 -7.04
C THR A 37 -15.23 19.30 -7.27
N THR A 38 -14.63 19.92 -8.29
CA THR A 38 -13.24 19.69 -8.66
C THR A 38 -12.43 20.96 -8.49
N HIS A 39 -11.36 20.86 -7.70
CA HIS A 39 -10.31 21.89 -7.64
C HIS A 39 -9.23 21.55 -8.66
N ARG A 40 -8.80 22.57 -9.42
CA ARG A 40 -7.70 22.46 -10.40
C ARG A 40 -6.72 23.58 -10.20
N TYR A 41 -5.46 23.26 -10.19
CA TYR A 41 -4.38 24.23 -10.21
C TYR A 41 -3.12 23.61 -10.83
N THR A 42 -2.14 24.45 -11.12
CA THR A 42 -0.92 24.04 -11.80
C THR A 42 0.21 23.71 -10.83
N TYR A 43 1.28 23.08 -11.30
CA TYR A 43 2.49 22.87 -10.51
C TYR A 43 3.15 24.19 -10.09
N ALA A 44 3.00 25.26 -10.88
CA ALA A 44 3.44 26.60 -10.46
C ALA A 44 2.62 27.11 -9.25
N ASP A 45 1.30 26.89 -9.26
CA ASP A 45 0.43 27.24 -8.13
C ASP A 45 0.74 26.37 -6.90
N PHE A 46 0.92 25.07 -7.11
CA PHE A 46 1.32 24.12 -6.09
C PHE A 46 2.61 24.55 -5.39
N HIS A 47 3.65 24.90 -6.16
CA HIS A 47 4.92 25.38 -5.60
C HIS A 47 4.73 26.62 -4.73
N ARG A 48 4.01 27.65 -5.24
CA ARG A 48 3.76 28.89 -4.48
C ARG A 48 3.06 28.61 -3.15
N ARG A 49 2.01 27.79 -3.17
CA ARG A 49 1.26 27.42 -1.97
C ARG A 49 2.07 26.56 -1.01
N THR A 50 2.92 25.70 -1.55
CA THR A 50 3.86 24.90 -0.73
C THR A 50 4.86 25.80 -0.01
N CYS A 51 5.40 26.84 -0.67
CA CYS A 51 6.25 27.84 -0.04
C CYS A 51 5.50 28.62 1.07
N GLN A 52 4.25 29.00 0.81
CA GLN A 52 3.41 29.63 1.84
C GLN A 52 3.17 28.71 3.04
N LEU A 53 2.95 27.41 2.83
CA LEU A 53 2.82 26.42 3.91
C LEU A 53 4.10 26.34 4.75
N MET A 54 5.26 26.27 4.10
CA MET A 54 6.55 26.23 4.82
C MET A 54 6.77 27.47 5.68
N ASN A 55 6.46 28.66 5.16
CA ASN A 55 6.54 29.90 5.91
C ASN A 55 5.57 29.90 7.11
N ALA A 56 4.33 29.45 6.91
CA ALA A 56 3.34 29.32 7.99
C ALA A 56 3.80 28.36 9.08
N LEU A 57 4.33 27.19 8.71
CA LEU A 57 4.84 26.22 9.68
C LEU A 57 6.07 26.75 10.43
N THR A 58 6.97 27.47 9.75
CA THR A 58 8.11 28.15 10.38
C THR A 58 7.62 29.17 11.42
N ARG A 59 6.60 29.95 11.10
CA ARG A 59 5.98 30.92 12.05
C ARG A 59 5.31 30.23 13.23
N LEU A 60 4.75 29.03 13.06
CA LEU A 60 4.23 28.20 14.15
C LEU A 60 5.35 27.53 14.98
N GLY A 61 6.63 27.76 14.64
CA GLY A 61 7.79 27.30 15.38
C GLY A 61 8.26 25.89 15.02
N VAL A 62 7.82 25.34 13.87
CA VAL A 62 8.31 24.05 13.35
C VAL A 62 9.79 24.20 12.95
N LYS A 63 10.61 23.26 13.37
CA LYS A 63 12.06 23.21 13.13
C LYS A 63 12.43 21.94 12.36
N ALA A 64 13.64 21.91 11.84
CA ALA A 64 14.21 20.70 11.26
C ALA A 64 14.14 19.52 12.26
N GLY A 65 13.69 18.37 11.77
CA GLY A 65 13.48 17.16 12.56
C GLY A 65 12.15 17.08 13.33
N ASP A 66 11.38 18.16 13.45
CA ASP A 66 10.04 18.11 14.06
C ASP A 66 9.08 17.28 13.19
N ARG A 67 8.16 16.55 13.83
CA ARG A 67 7.11 15.81 13.12
C ARG A 67 5.88 16.69 13.02
N VAL A 68 5.41 16.82 11.77
CA VAL A 68 4.15 17.49 11.44
C VAL A 68 3.19 16.43 10.94
N ALA A 69 2.16 16.14 11.73
CA ALA A 69 1.18 15.12 11.40
C ALA A 69 0.17 15.61 10.36
N THR A 70 -0.32 14.69 9.53
CA THR A 70 -1.46 14.91 8.64
C THR A 70 -2.55 13.88 8.92
N LEU A 71 -3.78 14.32 9.13
CA LEU A 71 -4.98 13.50 9.19
C LEU A 71 -5.89 13.94 8.05
N SER A 72 -5.66 13.39 6.85
CA SER A 72 -6.16 13.99 5.61
C SER A 72 -6.42 12.95 4.53
N TRP A 73 -7.39 13.25 3.65
CA TRP A 73 -7.68 12.49 2.44
C TRP A 73 -6.64 12.76 1.33
N ASN A 74 -6.75 12.05 0.21
CA ASN A 74 -5.92 12.29 -0.97
C ASN A 74 -6.41 13.53 -1.72
N HIS A 75 -5.83 14.70 -1.46
CA HIS A 75 -6.15 15.96 -2.15
C HIS A 75 -4.94 16.90 -2.17
N TYR A 76 -5.05 17.99 -2.91
CA TYR A 76 -3.93 18.91 -3.20
C TYR A 76 -3.28 19.52 -1.94
N ARG A 77 -4.03 19.82 -0.86
CA ARG A 77 -3.44 20.39 0.37
C ARG A 77 -2.61 19.36 1.13
N HIS A 78 -3.02 18.09 1.10
CA HIS A 78 -2.21 16.99 1.63
C HIS A 78 -0.92 16.83 0.81
N LEU A 79 -1.00 17.02 -0.52
CA LEU A 79 0.17 17.01 -1.39
C LEU A 79 1.13 18.18 -1.07
N GLU A 80 0.62 19.38 -0.79
CA GLU A 80 1.43 20.52 -0.34
C GLU A 80 2.21 20.17 0.93
N ALA A 81 1.59 19.45 1.89
CA ALA A 81 2.26 18.96 3.10
C ALA A 81 3.33 17.90 2.80
N TYR A 82 3.07 16.98 1.86
CA TYR A 82 4.00 15.91 1.47
C TYR A 82 5.34 16.42 0.99
N PHE A 83 5.35 17.57 0.35
CA PHE A 83 6.57 18.15 -0.20
C PHE A 83 7.09 19.32 0.62
N GLY A 84 6.21 20.16 1.16
CA GLY A 84 6.63 21.33 1.92
C GLY A 84 7.27 20.97 3.26
N ILE A 85 6.69 20.05 4.01
CA ILE A 85 7.23 19.66 5.31
C ILE A 85 8.65 19.07 5.18
N PRO A 86 8.91 18.10 4.30
CA PRO A 86 10.27 17.59 4.10
C PRO A 86 11.23 18.65 3.52
N ALA A 87 10.77 19.50 2.61
CA ALA A 87 11.63 20.49 1.97
C ALA A 87 12.15 21.58 2.95
N MET A 88 11.44 21.83 4.05
CA MET A 88 11.93 22.70 5.12
C MET A 88 12.79 21.96 6.18
N GLY A 89 13.02 20.65 6.00
CA GLY A 89 13.81 19.80 6.90
C GLY A 89 13.02 19.18 8.05
N ALA A 90 11.70 19.35 8.11
CA ALA A 90 10.81 18.67 9.05
C ALA A 90 10.38 17.30 8.49
N VAL A 91 9.67 16.50 9.29
CA VAL A 91 9.24 15.15 8.94
C VAL A 91 7.72 15.13 8.80
N VAL A 92 7.19 14.83 7.62
CA VAL A 92 5.76 14.61 7.47
C VAL A 92 5.38 13.26 8.06
N HIS A 93 4.43 13.26 9.00
CA HIS A 93 3.92 12.05 9.63
C HIS A 93 2.46 11.84 9.22
N THR A 94 2.18 10.76 8.49
CA THR A 94 0.84 10.50 7.98
C THR A 94 0.06 9.60 8.94
N LEU A 95 -1.06 10.11 9.48
CA LEU A 95 -1.93 9.37 10.38
C LEU A 95 -2.98 8.58 9.57
N ASN A 96 -3.02 7.27 9.78
CA ASN A 96 -3.98 6.40 9.10
C ASN A 96 -5.38 6.58 9.70
N LEU A 97 -6.22 7.34 9.02
CA LEU A 97 -7.60 7.70 9.44
C LEU A 97 -8.57 6.51 9.62
N ARG A 98 -8.15 5.30 9.26
CA ARG A 98 -8.92 4.07 9.43
C ARG A 98 -8.56 3.29 10.71
N LEU A 99 -7.58 3.76 11.47
CA LEU A 99 -7.19 3.14 12.74
C LEU A 99 -8.15 3.53 13.87
N HIS A 100 -8.16 2.73 14.92
CA HIS A 100 -8.89 3.08 16.14
C HIS A 100 -8.27 4.31 16.81
N PRO A 101 -9.06 5.20 17.45
CA PRO A 101 -8.54 6.39 18.12
C PRO A 101 -7.41 6.13 19.12
N ASN A 102 -7.42 4.99 19.83
CA ASN A 102 -6.34 4.62 20.75
C ASN A 102 -5.01 4.37 20.04
N ASP A 103 -5.05 3.75 18.86
CA ASP A 103 -3.87 3.53 18.03
C ASP A 103 -3.34 4.85 17.48
N LEU A 104 -4.23 5.75 17.06
CA LEU A 104 -3.87 7.11 16.61
C LEU A 104 -3.23 7.90 17.74
N ALA A 105 -3.78 7.82 18.96
CA ALA A 105 -3.19 8.45 20.14
C ALA A 105 -1.80 7.90 20.45
N TYR A 106 -1.62 6.57 20.37
CA TYR A 106 -0.33 5.93 20.56
C TYR A 106 0.68 6.42 19.52
N ILE A 107 0.34 6.34 18.25
CA ILE A 107 1.20 6.71 17.12
C ILE A 107 1.62 8.18 17.23
N ALA A 108 0.68 9.10 17.45
CA ALA A 108 0.95 10.53 17.52
C ALA A 108 1.81 10.90 18.74
N ARG A 109 1.62 10.22 19.90
CA ARG A 109 2.51 10.39 21.07
C ARG A 109 3.89 9.85 20.82
N HIS A 110 3.99 8.63 20.25
CA HIS A 110 5.26 7.97 19.98
C HIS A 110 6.08 8.75 18.96
N ALA A 111 5.43 9.35 17.97
CA ALA A 111 6.07 10.24 16.99
C ALA A 111 6.41 11.62 17.59
N GLU A 112 5.85 11.98 18.75
CA GLU A 112 5.97 13.32 19.35
C GLU A 112 5.53 14.43 18.38
N ASP A 113 4.38 14.24 17.73
CA ASP A 113 3.84 15.23 16.80
C ASP A 113 3.65 16.59 17.46
N THR A 114 4.11 17.66 16.79
CA THR A 114 4.04 19.02 17.33
C THR A 114 2.94 19.85 16.69
N VAL A 115 2.65 19.62 15.43
CA VAL A 115 1.60 20.26 14.64
C VAL A 115 0.78 19.16 13.94
N VAL A 116 -0.53 19.35 13.84
CA VAL A 116 -1.41 18.49 13.06
C VAL A 116 -2.15 19.30 12.01
N LEU A 117 -2.04 18.89 10.74
CA LEU A 117 -2.89 19.35 9.65
C LEU A 117 -4.07 18.37 9.54
N VAL A 118 -5.28 18.82 9.77
CA VAL A 118 -6.46 17.95 9.83
C VAL A 118 -7.58 18.44 8.91
N ASP A 119 -8.11 17.55 8.07
CA ASP A 119 -9.28 17.85 7.27
C ASP A 119 -10.49 18.15 8.17
N ARG A 120 -11.26 19.18 7.83
CA ARG A 120 -12.46 19.55 8.58
C ARG A 120 -13.44 18.38 8.72
N SER A 121 -13.54 17.56 7.68
CA SER A 121 -14.36 16.34 7.67
C SER A 121 -13.88 15.28 8.66
N LEU A 122 -12.60 15.31 9.07
CA LEU A 122 -11.97 14.35 9.98
C LEU A 122 -11.79 14.87 11.41
N LEU A 123 -12.18 16.11 11.71
CA LEU A 123 -12.15 16.66 13.08
C LEU A 123 -12.85 15.76 14.10
N PRO A 124 -14.04 15.18 13.83
CA PRO A 124 -14.70 14.30 14.80
C PRO A 124 -13.88 13.03 15.14
N LEU A 125 -12.99 12.59 14.24
CA LEU A 125 -12.03 11.52 14.54
C LEU A 125 -10.87 12.03 15.37
N PHE A 126 -10.30 13.20 15.01
CA PHE A 126 -9.20 13.82 15.74
C PHE A 126 -9.55 14.11 17.21
N GLU A 127 -10.74 14.67 17.46
CA GLU A 127 -11.22 15.00 18.81
C GLU A 127 -11.26 13.79 19.75
N LYS A 128 -11.46 12.57 19.23
CA LYS A 128 -11.50 11.34 20.03
C LYS A 128 -10.15 10.98 20.67
N PHE A 129 -9.04 11.49 20.14
CA PHE A 129 -7.72 11.15 20.65
C PHE A 129 -6.83 12.36 20.97
N ALA A 130 -7.18 13.56 20.53
CA ALA A 130 -6.38 14.76 20.67
C ALA A 130 -5.92 15.05 22.12
N ALA A 131 -6.83 14.91 23.08
CA ALA A 131 -6.53 15.13 24.51
C ALA A 131 -5.46 14.15 25.08
N GLN A 132 -5.22 13.04 24.40
CA GLN A 132 -4.22 12.06 24.80
C GLN A 132 -2.82 12.35 24.23
N VAL A 133 -2.65 13.42 23.41
CA VAL A 133 -1.40 13.74 22.71
C VAL A 133 -0.95 15.17 23.08
N PRO A 134 -0.36 15.35 24.28
CA PRO A 134 -0.01 16.68 24.78
C PRO A 134 1.17 17.36 24.04
N SER A 135 1.87 16.64 23.17
CA SER A 135 2.92 17.19 22.31
C SER A 135 2.39 18.09 21.20
N ILE A 136 1.14 17.92 20.78
CA ILE A 136 0.50 18.75 19.74
C ILE A 136 0.24 20.15 20.30
N ARG A 137 0.93 21.14 19.74
CA ARG A 137 0.83 22.56 20.12
C ARG A 137 -0.14 23.33 19.22
N HIS A 138 -0.22 22.92 17.94
CA HIS A 138 -1.04 23.59 16.95
C HIS A 138 -1.86 22.60 16.14
N VAL A 139 -3.14 22.91 15.97
CA VAL A 139 -4.06 22.19 15.11
C VAL A 139 -4.46 23.13 13.99
N VAL A 140 -4.10 22.80 12.76
CA VAL A 140 -4.43 23.56 11.56
C VAL A 140 -5.51 22.80 10.79
N VAL A 141 -6.68 23.40 10.68
CA VAL A 141 -7.83 22.79 10.00
C VAL A 141 -7.78 23.09 8.52
N ILE A 142 -7.80 22.06 7.71
CA ILE A 142 -7.95 22.13 6.27
C ILE A 142 -9.45 22.22 5.95
N PRO A 143 -9.94 23.30 5.29
CA PRO A 143 -11.38 23.53 5.10
C PRO A 143 -11.92 22.72 3.90
N ASP A 144 -11.82 21.38 3.95
CA ASP A 144 -12.33 20.48 2.92
C ASP A 144 -13.87 20.37 2.90
N ALA A 145 -14.51 20.51 4.07
CA ALA A 145 -15.96 20.42 4.27
C ALA A 145 -16.52 21.64 5.05
N GLY A 146 -16.09 22.84 4.66
CA GLY A 146 -16.47 24.10 5.29
C GLY A 146 -15.34 24.73 6.11
N PRO A 147 -15.54 25.95 6.64
CA PRO A 147 -14.50 26.72 7.33
C PRO A 147 -14.04 26.06 8.62
N ALA A 148 -12.84 26.43 9.07
CA ALA A 148 -12.34 26.02 10.37
C ALA A 148 -13.30 26.50 11.49
N PRO A 149 -13.50 25.69 12.56
CA PRO A 149 -14.25 26.13 13.73
C PRO A 149 -13.64 27.39 14.36
N GLU A 150 -14.49 28.19 15.04
CA GLU A 150 -14.03 29.37 15.76
C GLU A 150 -12.92 29.01 16.78
N GLY A 151 -11.86 29.79 16.80
CA GLY A 151 -10.71 29.58 17.68
C GLY A 151 -9.68 28.58 17.18
N MET A 152 -9.92 27.86 16.07
CA MET A 152 -8.94 27.00 15.42
C MET A 152 -8.20 27.72 14.28
N LEU A 153 -6.98 27.28 13.99
CA LEU A 153 -6.21 27.80 12.87
C LEU A 153 -6.77 27.25 11.55
N ASP A 154 -7.05 28.15 10.61
CA ASP A 154 -7.52 27.80 9.26
C ASP A 154 -6.34 27.77 8.29
N TYR A 155 -6.21 26.67 7.54
CA TYR A 155 -5.13 26.43 6.59
C TYR A 155 -5.02 27.54 5.53
N GLU A 156 -6.12 27.89 4.88
CA GLU A 156 -6.12 28.89 3.81
C GLU A 156 -5.82 30.30 4.36
N GLN A 157 -6.34 30.64 5.52
CA GLN A 157 -6.07 31.92 6.16
C GLN A 157 -4.63 32.04 6.64
N LEU A 158 -3.99 30.92 7.05
CA LEU A 158 -2.57 30.90 7.37
C LEU A 158 -1.72 31.17 6.12
N LEU A 159 -1.97 30.40 5.06
CA LEU A 159 -1.20 30.54 3.82
C LEU A 159 -1.33 31.91 3.20
N ALA A 160 -2.53 32.50 3.19
CA ALA A 160 -2.80 33.80 2.58
C ALA A 160 -1.96 34.97 3.16
N LYS A 161 -1.37 34.79 4.33
CA LYS A 161 -0.55 35.80 5.00
C LYS A 161 0.94 35.65 4.71
N GLU A 162 1.33 34.55 4.02
CA GLU A 162 2.72 34.18 3.87
C GLU A 162 3.28 34.51 2.47
N SER A 163 4.61 34.66 2.41
CA SER A 163 5.33 34.78 1.16
C SER A 163 5.18 33.53 0.29
N VAL A 164 5.12 33.74 -1.01
CA VAL A 164 5.15 32.66 -2.02
C VAL A 164 6.56 32.16 -2.31
N ASP A 165 7.58 32.81 -1.74
CA ASP A 165 8.99 32.41 -1.82
C ASP A 165 9.44 31.84 -0.48
N PHE A 166 10.33 30.87 -0.50
CA PHE A 166 10.93 30.24 0.67
C PHE A 166 12.42 30.01 0.47
N ASP A 167 13.23 30.31 1.47
CA ASP A 167 14.66 30.04 1.47
C ASP A 167 14.91 28.60 1.91
N PHE A 168 15.09 27.71 0.92
CA PHE A 168 15.29 26.29 1.19
C PHE A 168 16.60 26.03 1.93
N PRO A 169 16.57 25.30 3.05
CA PRO A 169 17.78 24.90 3.75
C PRO A 169 18.56 23.86 2.92
N THR A 170 19.88 23.83 3.13
CA THR A 170 20.69 22.70 2.66
C THR A 170 20.42 21.50 3.54
N LEU A 171 19.89 20.41 2.96
CA LEU A 171 19.52 19.20 3.66
C LEU A 171 20.50 18.07 3.37
N ASP A 172 20.77 17.25 4.37
CA ASP A 172 21.42 15.95 4.19
C ASP A 172 20.39 14.97 3.58
N GLU A 173 20.76 14.30 2.50
CA GLU A 173 19.91 13.31 1.85
C GLU A 173 19.51 12.13 2.75
N ASN A 174 20.29 11.84 3.79
CA ASN A 174 20.01 10.80 4.77
C ASN A 174 19.09 11.26 5.92
N SER A 175 18.77 12.57 5.99
CA SER A 175 17.81 13.05 7.00
C SER A 175 16.41 12.50 6.71
N ALA A 176 15.63 12.35 7.79
CA ALA A 176 14.26 11.87 7.71
C ALA A 176 13.37 12.89 6.98
N ALA A 177 12.58 12.41 6.03
CA ALA A 177 11.62 13.19 5.26
C ALA A 177 10.18 12.82 5.60
N MET A 178 9.91 11.53 5.87
CA MET A 178 8.56 11.03 6.12
C MET A 178 8.58 9.93 7.18
N LEU A 179 7.54 9.89 8.02
CA LEU A 179 7.30 8.84 9.01
C LEU A 179 5.97 8.16 8.68
N CYS A 180 6.01 6.86 8.47
CA CYS A 180 4.83 6.03 8.26
C CYS A 180 4.78 4.91 9.28
N TYR A 181 3.60 4.67 9.89
CA TYR A 181 3.42 3.55 10.81
C TYR A 181 2.83 2.33 10.12
N THR A 182 3.30 1.16 10.53
CA THR A 182 2.70 -0.13 10.14
C THR A 182 1.35 -0.33 10.81
N SER A 183 0.52 -1.24 10.29
CA SER A 183 -0.84 -1.49 10.81
C SER A 183 -0.91 -2.27 12.13
N GLY A 184 0.23 -2.60 12.74
CA GLY A 184 0.28 -3.21 14.08
C GLY A 184 -0.44 -4.56 14.25
N THR A 185 -0.52 -5.40 13.22
CA THR A 185 -1.24 -6.69 13.29
C THR A 185 -0.68 -7.69 14.33
N THR A 186 0.47 -7.39 14.94
CA THR A 186 1.15 -8.24 15.93
C THR A 186 1.75 -7.42 17.07
N GLY A 187 1.00 -6.48 17.62
CA GLY A 187 1.45 -5.58 18.68
C GLY A 187 1.25 -4.11 18.30
N ASN A 188 1.93 -3.20 19.00
CA ASN A 188 1.84 -1.79 18.69
C ASN A 188 2.33 -1.47 17.26
N PRO A 189 1.71 -0.51 16.57
CA PRO A 189 2.22 -0.01 15.29
C PRO A 189 3.67 0.47 15.42
N LYS A 190 4.52 0.11 14.44
CA LYS A 190 5.93 0.51 14.41
C LYS A 190 6.15 1.59 13.37
N GLY A 191 6.92 2.62 13.72
CA GLY A 191 7.26 3.71 12.82
C GLY A 191 8.42 3.36 11.90
N VAL A 192 8.30 3.73 10.62
CA VAL A 192 9.37 3.62 9.63
C VAL A 192 9.69 5.01 9.12
N LEU A 193 10.94 5.44 9.30
CA LEU A 193 11.44 6.72 8.82
C LEU A 193 12.02 6.58 7.43
N PHE A 194 11.42 7.24 6.46
CA PHE A 194 11.96 7.35 5.10
C PHE A 194 12.89 8.57 5.04
N SER A 195 14.10 8.38 4.53
CA SER A 195 15.01 9.49 4.24
C SER A 195 14.67 10.12 2.88
N HIS A 196 15.14 11.34 2.66
CA HIS A 196 15.09 11.97 1.33
C HIS A 196 15.70 11.05 0.27
N ARG A 197 16.90 10.53 0.53
CA ARG A 197 17.60 9.59 -0.35
C ARG A 197 16.77 8.37 -0.69
N SER A 198 16.13 7.73 0.30
CA SER A 198 15.35 6.52 0.07
C SER A 198 14.15 6.78 -0.84
N ILE A 199 13.44 7.90 -0.64
CA ILE A 199 12.30 8.29 -1.48
C ILE A 199 12.77 8.62 -2.90
N VAL A 200 13.85 9.38 -3.06
CA VAL A 200 14.37 9.76 -4.39
C VAL A 200 14.80 8.52 -5.19
N LEU A 201 15.57 7.61 -4.58
CA LEU A 201 16.02 6.40 -5.27
C LEU A 201 14.85 5.46 -5.62
N HIS A 202 13.90 5.28 -4.70
CA HIS A 202 12.67 4.52 -4.96
C HIS A 202 11.91 5.11 -6.16
N THR A 203 11.66 6.42 -6.17
CA THR A 203 10.97 7.13 -7.25
C THR A 203 11.68 6.95 -8.59
N LEU A 204 13.01 7.18 -8.64
CA LEU A 204 13.79 7.03 -9.87
C LEU A 204 13.67 5.61 -10.45
N VAL A 205 13.70 4.61 -9.60
CA VAL A 205 13.56 3.21 -10.03
C VAL A 205 12.12 2.91 -10.45
N CYS A 206 11.12 3.33 -9.68
CA CYS A 206 9.71 3.08 -10.03
C CYS A 206 9.33 3.70 -11.37
N CYS A 207 9.88 4.87 -11.73
CA CYS A 207 9.65 5.54 -13.02
C CYS A 207 10.36 4.87 -14.21
N MET A 208 11.20 3.85 -14.01
CA MET A 208 11.86 3.17 -15.14
C MET A 208 10.81 2.56 -16.08
N LYS A 209 11.14 2.57 -17.40
CA LYS A 209 10.25 2.13 -18.47
C LYS A 209 9.63 0.74 -18.25
N ASP A 210 10.41 -0.19 -17.73
CA ASP A 210 9.99 -1.59 -17.53
C ASP A 210 9.26 -1.80 -16.19
N LEU A 211 9.02 -0.73 -15.42
CA LEU A 211 8.25 -0.77 -14.17
C LEU A 211 6.92 -0.03 -14.34
N THR A 212 6.73 1.13 -13.69
CA THR A 212 5.53 1.95 -13.93
C THR A 212 5.63 2.71 -15.25
N GLY A 213 6.84 3.14 -15.59
CA GLY A 213 7.13 3.95 -16.75
C GLY A 213 6.38 5.29 -16.76
N ILE A 214 6.11 5.86 -15.57
CA ILE A 214 5.44 7.15 -15.45
C ILE A 214 6.30 8.24 -16.09
N GLY A 215 5.67 9.05 -16.95
CA GLY A 215 6.28 10.18 -17.63
C GLY A 215 5.34 11.37 -17.72
N GLU A 216 5.80 12.47 -18.34
CA GLU A 216 5.06 13.74 -18.45
C GLU A 216 3.67 13.58 -19.09
N ALA A 217 3.53 12.66 -20.06
CA ALA A 217 2.27 12.42 -20.76
C ALA A 217 1.22 11.67 -19.92
N ASP A 218 1.58 11.19 -18.73
CA ASP A 218 0.68 10.40 -17.89
C ASP A 218 -0.23 11.27 -17.03
N SER A 219 -1.39 10.68 -16.69
CA SER A 219 -2.35 11.17 -15.69
C SER A 219 -2.47 10.13 -14.60
N VAL A 220 -1.94 10.43 -13.41
CA VAL A 220 -1.74 9.48 -12.32
C VAL A 220 -2.81 9.65 -11.25
N LEU A 221 -3.50 8.55 -10.90
CA LEU A 221 -4.53 8.52 -9.85
C LEU A 221 -4.09 7.60 -8.70
N PRO A 222 -3.59 8.12 -7.58
CA PRO A 222 -3.38 7.33 -6.37
C PRO A 222 -4.73 7.06 -5.68
N VAL A 223 -5.33 5.89 -5.97
CA VAL A 223 -6.49 5.40 -5.20
C VAL A 223 -6.04 4.90 -3.83
N VAL A 224 -4.82 4.38 -3.76
CA VAL A 224 -4.17 4.06 -2.47
C VAL A 224 -4.02 5.32 -1.63
N PRO A 225 -4.34 5.22 -0.32
CA PRO A 225 -4.33 6.39 0.54
C PRO A 225 -2.92 6.98 0.73
N MET A 226 -2.82 8.30 0.68
CA MET A 226 -1.59 9.03 1.02
C MET A 226 -1.19 8.83 2.48
N PHE A 227 -2.12 8.57 3.36
CA PHE A 227 -1.83 8.28 4.77
C PHE A 227 -1.24 6.87 5.01
N HIS A 228 -1.07 6.04 3.98
CA HIS A 228 -0.53 4.68 4.11
C HIS A 228 0.57 4.44 3.09
N ALA A 229 1.77 4.12 3.59
CA ALA A 229 2.96 3.78 2.80
C ALA A 229 3.17 4.75 1.60
N ALA A 230 2.99 6.04 1.87
CA ALA A 230 3.22 7.15 0.94
C ALA A 230 2.46 7.03 -0.41
N ALA A 231 1.25 6.46 -0.41
CA ALA A 231 0.48 6.18 -1.64
C ALA A 231 1.31 5.44 -2.70
N TRP A 232 2.16 4.52 -2.25
CA TRP A 232 3.08 3.68 -3.06
C TRP A 232 4.10 4.47 -3.89
N GLY A 233 4.38 5.71 -3.49
CA GLY A 233 5.33 6.59 -4.19
C GLY A 233 4.74 7.36 -5.36
N LEU A 234 3.49 7.08 -5.77
CA LEU A 234 2.86 7.72 -6.93
C LEU A 234 2.87 9.26 -6.92
N PRO A 235 2.68 9.95 -5.76
CA PRO A 235 2.82 11.41 -5.72
C PRO A 235 4.22 11.90 -6.05
N PHE A 236 5.25 11.16 -5.63
CA PHE A 236 6.64 11.49 -5.93
C PHE A 236 6.98 11.21 -7.39
N ASP A 237 6.52 10.06 -7.92
CA ASP A 237 6.70 9.68 -9.33
C ASP A 237 6.11 10.75 -10.27
N ALA A 238 4.88 11.18 -10.00
CA ALA A 238 4.19 12.18 -10.81
C ALA A 238 4.90 13.55 -10.76
N LEU A 239 5.29 14.02 -9.58
CA LEU A 239 5.93 15.32 -9.46
C LEU A 239 7.32 15.34 -10.11
N LEU A 240 8.12 14.28 -9.95
CA LEU A 240 9.44 14.16 -10.57
C LEU A 240 9.38 14.19 -12.09
N THR A 241 8.40 13.51 -12.67
CA THR A 241 8.28 13.34 -14.14
C THR A 241 7.49 14.45 -14.81
N GLY A 242 6.75 15.27 -14.04
CA GLY A 242 5.86 16.29 -14.59
C GLY A 242 4.50 15.73 -15.01
N ALA A 243 4.17 14.48 -14.64
CA ALA A 243 2.88 13.89 -14.93
C ALA A 243 1.74 14.65 -14.25
N ARG A 244 0.56 14.62 -14.87
CA ARG A 244 -0.66 15.17 -14.28
C ARG A 244 -1.09 14.32 -13.09
N MET A 245 -1.54 14.95 -12.01
CA MET A 245 -2.00 14.24 -10.83
C MET A 245 -3.50 14.42 -10.62
N VAL A 246 -4.19 13.31 -10.37
CA VAL A 246 -5.63 13.27 -10.11
C VAL A 246 -5.88 12.68 -8.74
N MET A 247 -6.52 13.45 -7.84
CA MET A 247 -6.75 13.08 -6.45
C MET A 247 -8.23 12.77 -6.21
N PRO A 248 -8.58 11.58 -5.69
CA PRO A 248 -9.98 11.16 -5.55
C PRO A 248 -10.71 11.79 -4.34
N GLY A 249 -10.00 12.43 -3.42
CA GLY A 249 -10.57 12.88 -2.15
C GLY A 249 -11.10 11.70 -1.32
N PRO A 250 -12.24 11.87 -0.63
CA PRO A 250 -12.86 10.80 0.14
C PRO A 250 -13.63 9.76 -0.71
N HIS A 251 -13.78 9.98 -2.03
CA HIS A 251 -14.64 9.21 -2.92
C HIS A 251 -13.91 8.00 -3.52
N LEU A 252 -13.78 6.93 -2.73
CA LEU A 252 -13.06 5.72 -3.10
C LEU A 252 -13.98 4.56 -3.52
N ASP A 253 -15.28 4.80 -3.64
CA ASP A 253 -16.23 3.82 -4.17
C ASP A 253 -16.03 3.60 -5.68
N PRO A 254 -16.25 2.37 -6.19
CA PRO A 254 -16.00 2.03 -7.58
C PRO A 254 -16.69 2.93 -8.62
N PRO A 255 -17.98 3.32 -8.48
CA PRO A 255 -18.61 4.25 -9.43
C PRO A 255 -17.92 5.62 -9.48
N SER A 256 -17.62 6.21 -8.30
CA SER A 256 -16.96 7.52 -8.22
C SER A 256 -15.55 7.50 -8.83
N LEU A 257 -14.81 6.39 -8.65
CA LEU A 257 -13.49 6.22 -9.24
C LEU A 257 -13.57 6.06 -10.76
N LEU A 258 -14.50 5.26 -11.29
CA LEU A 258 -14.70 5.09 -12.73
C LEU A 258 -15.10 6.41 -13.40
N ASP A 259 -16.00 7.19 -12.79
CA ASP A 259 -16.36 8.51 -13.29
C ASP A 259 -15.15 9.45 -13.35
N LEU A 260 -14.30 9.42 -12.31
CA LEU A 260 -13.09 10.24 -12.27
C LEU A 260 -12.04 9.79 -13.29
N MET A 261 -11.83 8.46 -13.42
CA MET A 261 -10.88 7.89 -14.40
C MET A 261 -11.26 8.26 -15.83
N ALA A 262 -12.55 8.14 -16.18
CA ALA A 262 -13.04 8.49 -17.51
C ALA A 262 -12.98 9.99 -17.79
N ALA A 263 -13.46 10.82 -16.84
CA ALA A 263 -13.49 12.28 -17.00
C ALA A 263 -12.09 12.88 -17.11
N GLU A 264 -11.13 12.39 -16.35
CA GLU A 264 -9.76 12.92 -16.28
C GLU A 264 -8.78 12.15 -17.18
N LYS A 265 -9.26 11.19 -17.98
CA LYS A 265 -8.44 10.35 -18.86
C LYS A 265 -7.20 9.82 -18.14
N VAL A 266 -7.43 9.19 -17.00
CA VAL A 266 -6.38 8.62 -16.17
C VAL A 266 -5.65 7.52 -16.95
N THR A 267 -4.31 7.58 -16.95
CA THR A 267 -3.46 6.60 -17.65
C THR A 267 -2.92 5.54 -16.70
N ILE A 268 -2.72 5.91 -15.43
CA ILE A 268 -2.20 5.03 -14.38
C ILE A 268 -2.99 5.24 -13.10
N ALA A 269 -3.47 4.16 -12.51
CA ALA A 269 -4.11 4.18 -11.21
C ALA A 269 -3.55 3.08 -10.29
N GLY A 270 -3.34 3.40 -9.01
CA GLY A 270 -2.85 2.45 -8.01
C GLY A 270 -3.88 2.18 -6.93
N GLY A 271 -4.23 0.90 -6.70
CA GLY A 271 -5.26 0.52 -5.74
C GLY A 271 -5.12 -0.91 -5.23
N VAL A 272 -5.89 -1.23 -4.19
CA VAL A 272 -5.93 -2.58 -3.59
C VAL A 272 -6.93 -3.50 -4.31
N PRO A 273 -6.74 -4.84 -4.27
CA PRO A 273 -7.59 -5.79 -5.01
C PRO A 273 -9.09 -5.63 -4.77
N THR A 274 -9.52 -5.28 -3.56
CA THR A 274 -10.94 -5.11 -3.22
C THR A 274 -11.63 -3.99 -4.00
N ILE A 275 -10.94 -2.89 -4.24
CA ILE A 275 -11.45 -1.79 -5.06
C ILE A 275 -11.52 -2.23 -6.52
N TRP A 276 -10.47 -2.89 -7.00
CA TRP A 276 -10.40 -3.37 -8.39
C TRP A 276 -11.44 -4.43 -8.70
N LEU A 277 -11.75 -5.36 -7.77
CA LEU A 277 -12.84 -6.32 -7.93
C LEU A 277 -14.21 -5.61 -8.07
N GLY A 278 -14.45 -4.56 -7.28
CA GLY A 278 -15.67 -3.76 -7.41
C GLY A 278 -15.76 -3.02 -8.76
N ILE A 279 -14.64 -2.51 -9.26
CA ILE A 279 -14.54 -1.87 -10.58
C ILE A 279 -14.79 -2.91 -11.68
N LEU A 280 -14.14 -4.08 -11.60
CA LEU A 280 -14.34 -5.16 -12.58
C LEU A 280 -15.80 -5.59 -12.67
N ALA A 281 -16.47 -5.76 -11.53
CA ALA A 281 -17.88 -6.13 -11.49
C ALA A 281 -18.79 -5.09 -12.17
N LEU A 282 -18.49 -3.79 -12.04
CA LEU A 282 -19.25 -2.73 -12.72
C LEU A 282 -18.99 -2.69 -14.22
N LEU A 283 -17.73 -2.87 -14.62
CA LEU A 283 -17.37 -2.95 -16.05
C LEU A 283 -17.98 -4.18 -16.72
N ASP A 284 -18.08 -5.32 -16.02
CA ASP A 284 -18.77 -6.52 -16.52
C ASP A 284 -20.29 -6.30 -16.71
N GLN A 285 -20.92 -5.46 -15.86
CA GLN A 285 -22.34 -5.12 -15.99
C GLN A 285 -22.62 -4.17 -17.17
N ASP A 286 -21.79 -3.17 -17.36
CA ASP A 286 -21.93 -2.20 -18.45
C ASP A 286 -20.55 -1.80 -19.02
N PRO A 287 -20.01 -2.58 -19.97
CA PRO A 287 -18.67 -2.38 -20.50
C PRO A 287 -18.48 -1.08 -21.28
N LYS A 288 -19.56 -0.40 -21.67
CA LYS A 288 -19.50 0.83 -22.49
C LYS A 288 -19.79 2.10 -21.72
N LYS A 289 -20.13 2.00 -20.45
CA LYS A 289 -20.52 3.17 -19.64
C LYS A 289 -19.39 4.16 -19.41
N TRP A 290 -18.17 3.68 -19.23
CA TRP A 290 -17.00 4.50 -18.96
C TRP A 290 -15.94 4.31 -20.05
N ASP A 291 -15.45 5.42 -20.59
CA ASP A 291 -14.30 5.41 -21.51
C ASP A 291 -12.97 5.36 -20.73
N LEU A 292 -12.39 4.18 -20.66
CA LEU A 292 -11.09 3.93 -20.04
C LEU A 292 -9.98 3.72 -21.07
N SER A 293 -10.17 4.12 -22.33
CA SER A 293 -9.20 3.92 -23.42
C SER A 293 -7.84 4.59 -23.18
N ALA A 294 -7.79 5.60 -22.31
CA ALA A 294 -6.54 6.22 -21.89
C ALA A 294 -5.75 5.38 -20.86
N MET A 295 -6.40 4.43 -20.17
CA MET A 295 -5.77 3.65 -19.11
C MET A 295 -4.70 2.73 -19.65
N ARG A 296 -3.45 2.96 -19.25
CA ARG A 296 -2.28 2.21 -19.68
C ARG A 296 -1.98 1.03 -18.74
N THR A 297 -2.13 1.24 -17.45
CA THR A 297 -1.95 0.18 -16.45
C THR A 297 -2.64 0.51 -15.13
N MET A 298 -3.15 -0.54 -14.49
CA MET A 298 -3.64 -0.50 -13.11
C MET A 298 -2.63 -1.21 -12.22
N LEU A 299 -2.09 -0.49 -11.23
CA LEU A 299 -1.18 -1.05 -10.23
C LEU A 299 -2.00 -1.69 -9.11
N ILE A 300 -1.69 -2.93 -8.80
CA ILE A 300 -2.34 -3.69 -7.74
C ILE A 300 -1.31 -4.15 -6.73
N GLY A 301 -1.60 -3.97 -5.46
CA GLY A 301 -0.73 -4.41 -4.37
C GLY A 301 -1.43 -4.35 -3.02
N GLY A 302 -0.67 -4.49 -1.94
CA GLY A 302 -1.19 -4.48 -0.58
C GLY A 302 -1.74 -5.82 -0.10
N SER A 303 -2.26 -6.66 -0.99
CA SER A 303 -2.57 -8.08 -0.79
C SER A 303 -2.42 -8.83 -2.13
N ALA A 304 -2.43 -10.16 -2.08
CA ALA A 304 -2.35 -10.95 -3.30
C ALA A 304 -3.53 -10.64 -4.25
N ALA A 305 -3.21 -10.41 -5.52
CA ALA A 305 -4.21 -10.18 -6.56
C ALA A 305 -4.63 -11.54 -7.14
N PRO A 306 -5.94 -11.89 -7.14
CA PRO A 306 -6.39 -13.12 -7.75
C PRO A 306 -6.03 -13.15 -9.24
N PRO A 307 -5.37 -14.20 -9.77
CA PRO A 307 -5.07 -14.30 -11.22
C PRO A 307 -6.30 -14.16 -12.10
N ALA A 308 -7.46 -14.67 -11.65
CA ALA A 308 -8.73 -14.54 -12.36
C ALA A 308 -9.19 -13.07 -12.53
N MET A 309 -8.86 -12.18 -11.58
CA MET A 309 -9.13 -10.74 -11.69
C MET A 309 -8.22 -10.11 -12.74
N ILE A 310 -6.94 -10.42 -12.73
CA ILE A 310 -5.95 -9.92 -13.71
C ILE A 310 -6.37 -10.33 -15.12
N ASP A 311 -6.70 -11.60 -15.29
CA ASP A 311 -7.17 -12.13 -16.57
C ASP A 311 -8.52 -11.51 -17.01
N GLY A 312 -9.42 -11.28 -16.05
CA GLY A 312 -10.70 -10.63 -16.29
C GLY A 312 -10.56 -9.22 -16.88
N PHE A 313 -9.72 -8.38 -16.28
CA PHE A 313 -9.45 -7.04 -16.82
C PHE A 313 -8.86 -7.10 -18.22
N ARG A 314 -7.88 -7.97 -18.44
CA ARG A 314 -7.20 -8.10 -19.73
C ARG A 314 -8.14 -8.64 -20.82
N GLN A 315 -8.82 -9.77 -20.59
CA GLN A 315 -9.57 -10.46 -21.62
C GLN A 315 -10.90 -9.78 -21.97
N ARG A 316 -11.60 -9.22 -20.96
CA ARG A 316 -12.93 -8.66 -21.16
C ARG A 316 -12.93 -7.15 -21.42
N HIS A 317 -11.92 -6.45 -20.92
CA HIS A 317 -11.88 -4.98 -20.96
C HIS A 317 -10.63 -4.40 -21.60
N GLY A 318 -9.63 -5.23 -21.99
CA GLY A 318 -8.39 -4.79 -22.61
C GLY A 318 -7.52 -3.93 -21.69
N LEU A 319 -7.71 -4.05 -20.36
CA LEU A 319 -6.99 -3.27 -19.35
C LEU A 319 -5.83 -4.06 -18.76
N GLU A 320 -4.63 -3.46 -18.80
CA GLU A 320 -3.45 -4.09 -18.26
C GLU A 320 -3.34 -3.89 -16.73
N VAL A 321 -3.00 -4.96 -16.03
CA VAL A 321 -2.80 -4.99 -14.60
C VAL A 321 -1.34 -5.30 -14.29
N THR A 322 -0.72 -4.51 -13.43
CA THR A 322 0.62 -4.77 -12.90
C THR A 322 0.52 -5.05 -11.41
N HIS A 323 0.83 -6.27 -11.01
CA HIS A 323 0.87 -6.67 -9.60
C HIS A 323 2.22 -6.25 -9.00
N ALA A 324 2.19 -5.70 -7.80
CA ALA A 324 3.39 -5.29 -7.05
C ALA A 324 3.30 -5.79 -5.60
N TRP A 325 4.46 -6.12 -5.05
CA TRP A 325 4.60 -6.43 -3.63
C TRP A 325 5.53 -5.41 -2.97
N GLY A 326 5.19 -5.13 -1.74
CA GLY A 326 5.98 -4.26 -0.89
C GLY A 326 5.34 -4.09 0.47
N MET A 327 5.98 -3.30 1.30
CA MET A 327 5.55 -3.03 2.66
C MET A 327 6.09 -1.68 3.14
N THR A 328 5.57 -1.16 4.24
CA THR A 328 6.00 0.15 4.77
C THR A 328 7.51 0.20 4.93
N GLU A 329 8.12 -0.89 5.36
CA GLU A 329 9.56 -1.04 5.57
C GLU A 329 10.41 -1.00 4.27
N MET A 330 9.76 -0.90 3.11
CA MET A 330 10.40 -0.85 1.78
C MET A 330 10.09 0.42 0.98
N ASN A 331 9.48 1.43 1.54
CA ASN A 331 9.20 2.78 1.01
C ASN A 331 8.33 2.88 -0.29
N PRO A 332 7.33 2.07 -0.61
CA PRO A 332 7.09 0.72 -0.09
C PRO A 332 7.38 -0.42 -1.08
N VAL A 333 7.71 -0.17 -2.38
CA VAL A 333 7.71 -1.21 -3.42
C VAL A 333 9.03 -1.98 -3.45
N GLY A 334 8.94 -3.31 -3.41
CA GLY A 334 10.10 -4.21 -3.46
C GLY A 334 10.17 -5.06 -4.72
N THR A 335 9.01 -5.52 -5.23
CA THR A 335 8.94 -6.32 -6.46
C THR A 335 7.78 -5.88 -7.35
N MET A 336 7.87 -6.17 -8.64
CA MET A 336 6.81 -5.86 -9.60
C MET A 336 6.71 -6.96 -10.67
N ALA A 337 5.47 -7.39 -10.94
CA ALA A 337 5.17 -8.46 -11.87
C ALA A 337 5.11 -7.94 -13.32
N LYS A 338 6.24 -8.01 -13.99
CA LYS A 338 6.33 -7.79 -15.44
C LYS A 338 6.69 -9.08 -16.13
N VAL A 339 6.10 -9.32 -17.31
CA VAL A 339 6.45 -10.49 -18.13
C VAL A 339 7.82 -10.25 -18.75
N LYS A 340 8.82 -11.04 -18.38
CA LYS A 340 10.16 -10.98 -18.94
C LYS A 340 10.16 -11.28 -20.44
N GLN A 341 11.19 -10.79 -21.15
CA GLN A 341 11.28 -10.90 -22.61
C GLN A 341 11.16 -12.36 -23.08
N GLU A 342 11.78 -13.28 -22.36
CA GLU A 342 11.79 -14.71 -22.67
C GLU A 342 10.39 -15.34 -22.58
N LEU A 343 9.52 -14.79 -21.73
CA LEU A 343 8.16 -15.28 -21.51
C LEU A 343 7.10 -14.60 -22.40
N ARG A 344 7.47 -13.57 -23.16
CA ARG A 344 6.49 -12.85 -24.02
C ARG A 344 5.88 -13.69 -25.13
N HIS A 345 6.56 -14.76 -25.52
CA HIS A 345 6.10 -15.71 -26.54
C HIS A 345 5.64 -17.04 -25.95
N ALA A 346 5.65 -17.17 -24.63
CA ALA A 346 5.10 -18.34 -23.95
C ALA A 346 3.56 -18.38 -24.06
N ASP A 347 2.98 -19.53 -23.72
CA ASP A 347 1.52 -19.68 -23.70
C ASP A 347 0.87 -18.74 -22.67
N ALA A 348 -0.43 -18.49 -22.85
CA ALA A 348 -1.19 -17.56 -22.02
C ALA A 348 -1.19 -17.94 -20.54
N LYS A 349 -1.12 -19.23 -20.20
CA LYS A 349 -1.08 -19.72 -18.83
C LYS A 349 0.25 -19.34 -18.16
N THR A 350 1.36 -19.51 -18.86
CA THR A 350 2.70 -19.14 -18.39
C THR A 350 2.82 -17.62 -18.18
N GLN A 351 2.31 -16.82 -19.13
CA GLN A 351 2.29 -15.36 -18.98
C GLN A 351 1.42 -14.91 -17.79
N LEU A 352 0.22 -15.49 -17.64
CA LEU A 352 -0.68 -15.21 -16.52
C LEU A 352 -0.05 -15.62 -15.18
N ALA A 353 0.68 -16.73 -15.15
CA ALA A 353 1.41 -17.17 -13.95
C ALA A 353 2.50 -16.17 -13.53
N ALA A 354 3.20 -15.55 -14.49
CA ALA A 354 4.16 -14.49 -14.21
C ALA A 354 3.47 -13.20 -13.72
N GLN A 355 2.38 -12.77 -14.41
CA GLN A 355 1.60 -11.57 -14.03
C GLN A 355 0.88 -11.72 -12.68
N GLY A 356 0.44 -12.92 -12.32
CA GLY A 356 -0.24 -13.23 -11.05
C GLY A 356 0.73 -13.44 -9.88
N SER A 357 2.04 -13.55 -10.13
CA SER A 357 3.06 -13.55 -9.08
C SER A 357 3.21 -12.17 -8.44
N GLN A 358 4.01 -12.05 -7.38
CA GLN A 358 4.40 -10.75 -6.84
C GLN A 358 5.53 -10.10 -7.65
N GLY A 359 5.97 -10.75 -8.74
CA GLY A 359 7.02 -10.26 -9.63
C GLY A 359 8.42 -10.56 -9.13
N PHE A 360 9.39 -9.88 -9.69
CA PHE A 360 10.80 -9.98 -9.34
C PHE A 360 11.31 -8.67 -8.74
N ALA A 361 12.42 -8.75 -8.01
CA ALA A 361 13.01 -7.63 -7.29
C ALA A 361 13.27 -6.41 -8.19
N LEU A 362 12.95 -5.22 -7.68
CA LEU A 362 13.32 -3.97 -8.33
C LEU A 362 14.85 -3.79 -8.36
N PRO A 363 15.41 -3.03 -9.31
CA PRO A 363 16.84 -2.70 -9.29
C PRO A 363 17.28 -2.19 -7.92
N PHE A 364 18.44 -2.66 -7.44
CA PHE A 364 19.00 -2.40 -6.10
C PHE A 364 18.26 -3.06 -4.91
N VAL A 365 17.18 -3.77 -5.13
CA VAL A 365 16.58 -4.64 -4.10
C VAL A 365 17.15 -6.05 -4.28
N GLU A 366 17.74 -6.58 -3.22
CA GLU A 366 18.17 -7.96 -3.17
C GLU A 366 17.18 -8.80 -2.37
N THR A 367 16.98 -10.04 -2.78
CA THR A 367 16.06 -10.99 -2.15
C THR A 367 16.76 -12.30 -1.88
N ARG A 368 16.45 -12.94 -0.76
CA ARG A 368 16.81 -14.33 -0.47
C ARG A 368 15.67 -15.04 0.25
N VAL A 369 15.60 -16.35 0.11
CA VAL A 369 14.63 -17.18 0.82
C VAL A 369 15.37 -18.02 1.83
N MET A 370 14.93 -18.00 3.08
CA MET A 370 15.61 -18.65 4.21
C MET A 370 14.74 -19.72 4.85
N SER A 371 15.35 -20.84 5.24
CA SER A 371 14.68 -21.83 6.09
C SER A 371 14.58 -21.36 7.53
N GLU A 372 13.79 -22.05 8.37
CA GLU A 372 13.72 -21.80 9.82
C GLU A 372 15.08 -21.94 10.52
N GLU A 373 15.98 -22.79 9.99
CA GLU A 373 17.34 -22.99 10.51
C GLU A 373 18.35 -21.95 9.98
N GLY A 374 17.88 -20.95 9.23
CA GLY A 374 18.73 -19.89 8.71
C GLY A 374 19.61 -20.29 7.52
N LYS A 375 19.20 -21.28 6.74
CA LYS A 375 19.90 -21.70 5.50
C LYS A 375 19.21 -21.08 4.29
N ALA A 376 20.00 -20.61 3.32
CA ALA A 376 19.48 -20.16 2.05
C ALA A 376 18.87 -21.33 1.26
N LEU A 377 17.67 -21.11 0.73
CA LEU A 377 16.91 -22.09 -0.03
C LEU A 377 17.06 -21.87 -1.55
N PRO A 378 16.91 -22.95 -2.36
CA PRO A 378 17.03 -22.85 -3.81
C PRO A 378 15.86 -22.06 -4.44
N TRP A 379 16.12 -21.50 -5.62
CA TRP A 379 15.11 -20.82 -6.45
C TRP A 379 14.47 -21.84 -7.41
N ASP A 380 13.74 -22.80 -6.88
CA ASP A 380 13.14 -23.93 -7.62
C ASP A 380 11.62 -23.75 -7.86
N GLY A 381 11.04 -22.66 -7.38
CA GLY A 381 9.61 -22.34 -7.50
C GLY A 381 8.71 -23.18 -6.58
N SER A 382 9.26 -24.07 -5.75
CA SER A 382 8.51 -25.01 -4.93
C SER A 382 8.88 -24.97 -3.45
N THR A 383 10.17 -24.80 -3.14
CA THR A 383 10.66 -24.77 -1.75
C THR A 383 10.24 -23.48 -1.07
N MET A 384 9.45 -23.59 0.02
CA MET A 384 8.94 -22.46 0.79
C MET A 384 9.93 -22.03 1.86
N GLY A 385 10.08 -20.72 2.06
CA GLY A 385 10.86 -20.16 3.15
C GLY A 385 10.54 -18.70 3.40
N GLU A 386 11.10 -18.11 4.45
CA GLU A 386 10.92 -16.70 4.77
C GLU A 386 11.68 -15.82 3.78
N LEU A 387 11.00 -14.83 3.22
CA LEU A 387 11.61 -13.82 2.35
C LEU A 387 12.39 -12.81 3.20
N GLU A 388 13.67 -12.67 2.91
CA GLU A 388 14.49 -11.58 3.43
C GLU A 388 14.93 -10.66 2.29
N VAL A 389 14.98 -9.35 2.58
CA VAL A 389 15.30 -8.31 1.60
C VAL A 389 16.32 -7.32 2.13
N ARG A 390 17.07 -6.69 1.22
CA ARG A 390 17.88 -5.51 1.52
C ARG A 390 17.96 -4.58 0.31
N GLY A 391 18.22 -3.31 0.55
CA GLY A 391 18.31 -2.32 -0.53
C GLY A 391 18.34 -0.89 0.00
N PRO A 392 18.61 0.12 -0.86
CA PRO A 392 18.82 1.50 -0.44
C PRO A 392 17.55 2.20 0.10
N TRP A 393 16.38 1.63 -0.06
CA TRP A 393 15.11 2.09 0.51
C TRP A 393 14.42 1.05 1.39
N VAL A 394 15.11 -0.02 1.77
CA VAL A 394 14.67 -0.95 2.81
C VAL A 394 15.06 -0.38 4.17
N ALA A 395 14.16 -0.45 5.14
CA ALA A 395 14.43 0.04 6.50
C ALA A 395 15.61 -0.70 7.14
N GLY A 396 16.51 0.04 7.75
CA GLY A 396 17.61 -0.51 8.56
C GLY A 396 17.26 -0.67 10.04
N SER A 397 16.19 0.01 10.49
CA SER A 397 15.64 -0.08 11.85
C SER A 397 14.25 0.55 11.88
N TYR A 398 13.46 0.26 12.90
CA TYR A 398 12.25 1.02 13.20
C TYR A 398 12.55 2.26 14.04
N TYR A 399 11.67 3.26 13.96
CA TYR A 399 11.69 4.44 14.83
C TYR A 399 11.61 4.01 16.30
N GLY A 400 12.40 4.63 17.16
CA GLY A 400 12.49 4.24 18.58
C GLY A 400 13.31 2.98 18.86
N GLY A 401 13.87 2.31 17.83
CA GLY A 401 14.75 1.13 18.00
C GLY A 401 14.02 -0.17 18.31
N GLU A 402 12.72 -0.25 18.08
CA GLU A 402 11.92 -1.45 18.27
C GLU A 402 12.18 -2.53 17.20
N GLY A 403 11.74 -3.78 17.44
CA GLY A 403 11.71 -4.86 16.44
C GLY A 403 13.08 -5.26 15.89
N GLN A 404 14.12 -5.24 16.71
CA GLN A 404 15.49 -5.61 16.30
C GLN A 404 15.58 -7.05 15.77
N ASP A 405 14.71 -7.94 16.21
CA ASP A 405 14.59 -9.33 15.76
C ASP A 405 14.25 -9.47 14.27
N ARG A 406 13.75 -8.38 13.64
CA ARG A 406 13.44 -8.32 12.21
C ARG A 406 14.67 -8.05 11.35
N PHE A 407 15.79 -7.66 11.93
CA PHE A 407 17.02 -7.31 11.22
C PHE A 407 18.10 -8.33 11.52
N THR A 408 18.72 -8.90 10.49
CA THR A 408 19.80 -9.88 10.63
C THR A 408 21.13 -9.17 10.85
N ALA A 409 22.11 -9.84 11.46
CA ALA A 409 23.44 -9.29 11.70
C ALA A 409 24.21 -8.96 10.41
N ASP A 410 23.87 -9.60 9.29
CA ASP A 410 24.45 -9.37 7.96
C ASP A 410 23.64 -8.36 7.11
N GLY A 411 22.71 -7.61 7.73
CA GLY A 411 22.05 -6.45 7.14
C GLY A 411 20.84 -6.77 6.25
N TRP A 412 20.11 -7.86 6.52
CA TRP A 412 18.86 -8.18 5.86
C TRP A 412 17.66 -7.89 6.75
N PHE A 413 16.57 -7.51 6.12
CA PHE A 413 15.28 -7.33 6.76
C PHE A 413 14.40 -8.57 6.53
N LYS A 414 13.90 -9.17 7.61
CA LYS A 414 12.96 -10.29 7.61
C LYS A 414 11.55 -9.78 7.35
N THR A 415 10.98 -10.09 6.19
CA THR A 415 9.68 -9.54 5.79
C THR A 415 8.50 -10.15 6.55
N GLY A 416 8.68 -11.38 7.07
CA GLY A 416 7.60 -12.18 7.64
C GLY A 416 6.64 -12.71 6.57
N ASP A 417 7.01 -12.67 5.29
CA ASP A 417 6.31 -13.34 4.20
C ASP A 417 7.00 -14.67 3.90
N VAL A 418 6.24 -15.75 3.85
CA VAL A 418 6.66 -17.06 3.34
C VAL A 418 6.42 -17.09 1.85
N VAL A 419 7.46 -17.40 1.09
CA VAL A 419 7.43 -17.36 -0.37
C VAL A 419 8.06 -18.60 -0.99
N THR A 420 7.76 -18.83 -2.27
CA THR A 420 8.64 -19.56 -3.19
C THR A 420 9.28 -18.57 -4.16
N LEU A 421 10.49 -18.88 -4.63
CA LEU A 421 11.19 -18.10 -5.63
C LEU A 421 11.59 -19.04 -6.77
N ASP A 422 11.21 -18.72 -7.99
CA ASP A 422 11.53 -19.57 -9.14
C ASP A 422 12.86 -19.17 -9.81
N ALA A 423 13.33 -19.99 -10.74
CA ALA A 423 14.60 -19.79 -11.43
C ALA A 423 14.65 -18.47 -12.23
N ASP A 424 13.50 -17.90 -12.58
CA ASP A 424 13.38 -16.60 -13.23
C ASP A 424 13.33 -15.43 -12.23
N GLY A 425 13.36 -15.71 -10.94
CA GLY A 425 13.33 -14.73 -9.86
C GLY A 425 11.94 -14.21 -9.53
N TYR A 426 10.85 -14.84 -10.01
CA TYR A 426 9.51 -14.47 -9.63
C TYR A 426 9.18 -14.95 -8.21
N VAL A 427 8.83 -14.00 -7.36
CA VAL A 427 8.37 -14.24 -6.00
C VAL A 427 6.89 -14.64 -6.02
N ARG A 428 6.54 -15.70 -5.30
CA ARG A 428 5.15 -16.09 -5.05
C ARG A 428 4.93 -16.17 -3.56
N ILE A 429 4.11 -15.27 -3.03
CA ILE A 429 3.73 -15.30 -1.61
C ILE A 429 2.84 -16.52 -1.39
N CYS A 430 3.29 -17.38 -0.49
CA CYS A 430 2.55 -18.54 -0.01
C CYS A 430 1.68 -18.17 1.18
N ASP A 431 2.24 -17.37 2.11
CA ASP A 431 1.54 -16.88 3.29
C ASP A 431 2.35 -15.83 4.06
N ARG A 432 1.80 -15.36 5.19
CA ARG A 432 2.56 -14.74 6.27
C ARG A 432 3.14 -15.83 7.18
N SER A 433 4.34 -15.65 7.72
CA SER A 433 4.96 -16.63 8.64
C SER A 433 4.07 -17.01 9.83
N LYS A 434 3.21 -16.06 10.26
CA LYS A 434 2.23 -16.26 11.34
C LYS A 434 0.89 -16.90 10.90
N ASP A 435 0.63 -16.95 9.59
CA ASP A 435 -0.64 -17.39 9.01
C ASP A 435 -0.48 -18.69 8.20
N VAL A 436 0.77 -19.08 7.87
CA VAL A 436 1.06 -20.35 7.19
C VAL A 436 0.54 -21.50 8.04
N ILE A 437 -0.15 -22.44 7.41
CA ILE A 437 -0.76 -23.57 8.10
C ILE A 437 0.27 -24.68 8.18
N LYS A 438 0.67 -25.02 9.43
CA LYS A 438 1.69 -26.05 9.71
C LYS A 438 0.99 -27.35 10.07
N SER A 439 0.74 -28.20 9.09
CA SER A 439 -0.01 -29.43 9.24
C SER A 439 0.91 -30.65 9.22
N GLY A 440 1.08 -31.31 10.35
CA GLY A 440 1.93 -32.52 10.45
C GLY A 440 3.38 -32.31 10.01
N GLY A 441 3.93 -31.10 10.14
CA GLY A 441 5.28 -30.74 9.73
C GLY A 441 5.40 -30.21 8.29
N GLU A 442 4.31 -30.25 7.52
CA GLU A 442 4.24 -29.71 6.15
C GLU A 442 3.60 -28.32 6.16
N TRP A 443 4.09 -27.43 5.28
CA TRP A 443 3.53 -26.10 5.13
C TRP A 443 2.47 -26.08 4.02
N ILE A 444 1.28 -25.58 4.34
CA ILE A 444 0.18 -25.43 3.40
C ILE A 444 -0.06 -23.93 3.17
N SER A 445 0.03 -23.51 1.91
CA SER A 445 -0.25 -22.13 1.50
C SER A 445 -1.75 -21.83 1.56
N SER A 446 -2.15 -20.97 2.48
CA SER A 446 -3.53 -20.50 2.56
C SER A 446 -3.87 -19.63 1.34
N VAL A 447 -2.94 -18.81 0.85
CA VAL A 447 -3.13 -17.93 -0.31
C VAL A 447 -3.38 -18.73 -1.59
N ALA A 448 -2.68 -19.85 -1.79
CA ALA A 448 -2.91 -20.69 -2.96
C ALA A 448 -4.34 -21.30 -2.97
N LEU A 449 -4.81 -21.74 -1.80
CA LEU A 449 -6.16 -22.27 -1.63
C LEU A 449 -7.23 -21.18 -1.80
N GLU A 450 -6.99 -19.98 -1.25
CA GLU A 450 -7.87 -18.81 -1.42
C GLU A 450 -8.04 -18.43 -2.89
N ASN A 451 -6.93 -18.32 -3.63
CA ASN A 451 -6.97 -17.99 -5.06
C ASN A 451 -7.73 -19.03 -5.87
N ALA A 452 -7.56 -20.31 -5.56
CA ALA A 452 -8.28 -21.37 -6.24
C ALA A 452 -9.78 -21.34 -5.88
N LEU A 453 -10.15 -21.12 -4.61
CA LEU A 453 -11.55 -20.95 -4.22
C LEU A 453 -12.19 -19.75 -4.93
N MET A 454 -11.50 -18.61 -4.98
CA MET A 454 -11.99 -17.40 -5.68
C MET A 454 -12.10 -17.58 -7.21
N SER A 455 -11.50 -18.60 -7.79
CA SER A 455 -11.70 -18.95 -9.20
C SER A 455 -13.01 -19.72 -9.45
N HIS A 456 -13.67 -20.21 -8.40
CA HIS A 456 -14.97 -20.88 -8.52
C HIS A 456 -16.08 -19.86 -8.87
N PRO A 457 -16.98 -20.15 -9.84
CA PRO A 457 -17.98 -19.21 -10.32
C PRO A 457 -18.87 -18.58 -9.25
N ALA A 458 -19.24 -19.35 -8.22
CA ALA A 458 -20.13 -18.92 -7.15
C ALA A 458 -19.41 -18.15 -6.01
N VAL A 459 -18.08 -18.18 -5.94
CA VAL A 459 -17.32 -17.58 -4.82
C VAL A 459 -17.01 -16.11 -5.12
N LEU A 460 -17.34 -15.24 -4.19
CA LEU A 460 -16.96 -13.83 -4.22
C LEU A 460 -15.59 -13.64 -3.57
N GLU A 461 -15.45 -14.17 -2.34
CA GLU A 461 -14.23 -14.07 -1.54
C GLU A 461 -14.01 -15.35 -0.73
N ALA A 462 -12.77 -15.70 -0.48
CA ALA A 462 -12.39 -16.79 0.41
C ALA A 462 -11.16 -16.43 1.23
N ALA A 463 -11.17 -16.81 2.52
CA ALA A 463 -10.02 -16.75 3.40
C ALA A 463 -9.77 -18.13 4.01
N VAL A 464 -8.55 -18.65 3.87
CA VAL A 464 -8.15 -19.92 4.44
C VAL A 464 -7.22 -19.67 5.63
N PHE A 465 -7.44 -20.36 6.73
CA PHE A 465 -6.71 -20.18 7.97
C PHE A 465 -6.54 -21.50 8.74
N ALA A 466 -5.61 -21.50 9.67
CA ALA A 466 -5.35 -22.67 10.52
C ALA A 466 -6.50 -22.91 11.50
N GLY A 467 -7.12 -24.08 11.45
CA GLY A 467 -7.96 -24.63 12.49
C GLY A 467 -7.18 -25.65 13.34
N ARG A 468 -7.34 -25.61 14.66
CA ARG A 468 -6.70 -26.58 15.57
C ARG A 468 -7.22 -27.99 15.32
N HIS A 469 -6.31 -28.96 15.22
CA HIS A 469 -6.65 -30.35 14.93
C HIS A 469 -5.90 -31.32 15.86
N ALA A 470 -6.63 -32.26 16.44
CA ALA A 470 -6.10 -33.16 17.48
C ALA A 470 -4.90 -34.02 17.05
N ARG A 471 -4.79 -34.35 15.75
CA ARG A 471 -3.74 -35.25 15.23
C ARG A 471 -2.64 -34.49 14.48
N TRP A 472 -2.98 -33.37 13.79
CA TRP A 472 -2.10 -32.72 12.82
C TRP A 472 -1.61 -31.37 13.32
N ASP A 473 -1.94 -30.99 14.55
CA ASP A 473 -1.75 -29.67 15.15
C ASP A 473 -2.64 -28.63 14.49
N GLU A 474 -2.43 -28.37 13.20
CA GLU A 474 -3.25 -27.47 12.39
C GLU A 474 -3.77 -28.16 11.13
N ARG A 475 -4.97 -27.75 10.71
CA ARG A 475 -5.55 -28.09 9.42
C ARG A 475 -6.20 -26.87 8.78
N PRO A 476 -6.24 -26.80 7.42
CA PRO A 476 -6.91 -25.71 6.75
C PRO A 476 -8.42 -25.69 7.03
N LEU A 477 -8.93 -24.49 7.35
CA LEU A 477 -10.36 -24.14 7.35
C LEU A 477 -10.57 -23.03 6.33
N ALA A 478 -11.66 -23.10 5.55
CA ALA A 478 -12.01 -22.08 4.56
C ALA A 478 -13.25 -21.28 5.00
N ALA A 479 -13.12 -19.97 5.15
CA ALA A 479 -14.25 -19.06 5.25
C ALA A 479 -14.59 -18.53 3.85
N VAL A 480 -15.82 -18.71 3.40
CA VAL A 480 -16.27 -18.46 2.02
C VAL A 480 -17.43 -17.49 2.00
N VAL A 481 -17.34 -16.44 1.18
CA VAL A 481 -18.43 -15.53 0.84
C VAL A 481 -18.89 -15.83 -0.58
N LEU A 482 -20.15 -16.14 -0.75
CA LEU A 482 -20.73 -16.41 -2.08
C LEU A 482 -21.16 -15.10 -2.76
N LYS A 483 -21.16 -15.11 -4.09
CA LYS A 483 -21.73 -14.02 -4.89
C LYS A 483 -23.24 -13.91 -4.65
N PRO A 484 -23.83 -12.72 -4.73
CA PRO A 484 -25.27 -12.53 -4.57
C PRO A 484 -26.07 -13.46 -5.49
N GLY A 485 -27.01 -14.21 -4.89
CA GLY A 485 -27.87 -15.15 -5.63
C GLY A 485 -27.22 -16.45 -6.09
N GLN A 486 -25.94 -16.68 -5.76
CA GLN A 486 -25.24 -17.94 -6.04
C GLN A 486 -25.26 -18.88 -4.84
N THR A 487 -25.15 -20.16 -5.11
CA THR A 487 -25.02 -21.22 -4.10
C THR A 487 -23.85 -22.13 -4.45
N ALA A 488 -23.21 -22.71 -3.47
CA ALA A 488 -22.23 -23.79 -3.62
C ALA A 488 -22.26 -24.67 -2.37
N THR A 489 -22.00 -25.96 -2.54
CA THR A 489 -21.84 -26.89 -1.42
C THR A 489 -20.37 -27.01 -1.01
N LYS A 490 -20.11 -27.59 0.16
CA LYS A 490 -18.75 -27.89 0.61
C LYS A 490 -18.05 -28.88 -0.32
N GLU A 491 -18.81 -29.87 -0.79
CA GLU A 491 -18.36 -30.92 -1.69
C GLU A 491 -17.93 -30.34 -3.04
N GLU A 492 -18.73 -29.44 -3.63
CA GLU A 492 -18.41 -28.76 -4.89
C GLU A 492 -17.12 -27.93 -4.77
N LEU A 493 -16.94 -27.22 -3.66
CA LEU A 493 -15.71 -26.45 -3.42
C LEU A 493 -14.51 -27.38 -3.20
N ALA A 494 -14.67 -28.48 -2.49
CA ALA A 494 -13.62 -29.48 -2.30
C ALA A 494 -13.22 -30.15 -3.61
N GLU A 495 -14.18 -30.54 -4.45
CA GLU A 495 -13.92 -31.07 -5.81
C GLU A 495 -13.23 -30.06 -6.72
N HIS A 496 -13.60 -28.79 -6.61
CA HIS A 496 -12.93 -27.71 -7.36
C HIS A 496 -11.45 -27.60 -6.99
N LEU A 497 -11.12 -27.63 -5.68
CA LEU A 497 -9.75 -27.60 -5.19
C LEU A 497 -8.99 -28.89 -5.52
N ALA A 498 -9.62 -30.04 -5.47
CA ALA A 498 -8.98 -31.35 -5.74
C ALA A 498 -8.44 -31.47 -7.17
N LYS A 499 -8.88 -30.63 -8.11
CA LYS A 499 -8.32 -30.54 -9.47
C LYS A 499 -6.92 -29.96 -9.52
N GLN A 500 -6.49 -29.23 -8.47
CA GLN A 500 -5.24 -28.49 -8.44
C GLN A 500 -4.34 -28.87 -7.27
N PHE A 501 -4.90 -29.37 -6.17
CA PHE A 501 -4.17 -29.64 -4.92
C PHE A 501 -4.28 -31.10 -4.49
N ALA A 502 -3.22 -31.59 -3.84
CA ALA A 502 -3.25 -32.90 -3.20
C ALA A 502 -4.28 -32.91 -2.06
N LYS A 503 -4.88 -34.08 -1.81
CA LYS A 503 -5.92 -34.27 -0.81
C LYS A 503 -5.54 -33.71 0.58
N PHE A 504 -4.26 -33.81 0.93
CA PHE A 504 -3.72 -33.32 2.22
C PHE A 504 -3.81 -31.79 2.37
N TRP A 505 -3.79 -31.04 1.26
CA TRP A 505 -3.89 -29.58 1.27
C TRP A 505 -5.32 -29.06 1.42
N LEU A 506 -6.33 -29.90 1.08
CA LEU A 506 -7.72 -29.46 1.07
C LEU A 506 -8.19 -29.04 2.47
N PRO A 507 -9.03 -28.00 2.57
CA PRO A 507 -9.68 -27.65 3.82
C PRO A 507 -10.50 -28.81 4.38
N ASP A 508 -10.38 -29.02 5.70
CA ASP A 508 -11.15 -30.04 6.41
C ASP A 508 -12.62 -29.61 6.57
N ASP A 509 -12.90 -28.30 6.52
CA ASP A 509 -14.28 -27.78 6.45
C ASP A 509 -14.36 -26.38 5.78
N TYR A 510 -15.59 -26.01 5.38
CA TYR A 510 -15.92 -24.76 4.71
C TYR A 510 -17.02 -24.03 5.48
N LEU A 511 -16.75 -22.79 5.88
CA LEU A 511 -17.64 -21.94 6.65
C LEU A 511 -18.23 -20.86 5.71
N PHE A 512 -19.51 -20.94 5.41
CA PHE A 512 -20.18 -19.89 4.63
C PHE A 512 -20.53 -18.73 5.56
N ILE A 513 -19.95 -17.56 5.29
CA ILE A 513 -20.10 -16.35 6.10
C ILE A 513 -20.55 -15.18 5.24
N ALA A 514 -21.20 -14.19 5.87
CA ALA A 514 -21.66 -13.01 5.15
C ALA A 514 -20.53 -12.08 4.71
N GLN A 515 -19.44 -12.02 5.48
CA GLN A 515 -18.32 -11.11 5.25
C GLN A 515 -17.05 -11.63 5.92
N ILE A 516 -15.91 -11.51 5.23
CA ILE A 516 -14.59 -11.80 5.82
C ILE A 516 -14.11 -10.57 6.61
N PRO A 517 -13.69 -10.72 7.89
CA PRO A 517 -13.10 -9.63 8.67
C PRO A 517 -11.87 -9.03 7.98
N ARG A 518 -11.71 -7.69 8.09
CA ARG A 518 -10.62 -6.96 7.43
C ARG A 518 -9.86 -6.04 8.37
N THR A 519 -8.60 -5.82 8.05
CA THR A 519 -7.77 -4.78 8.67
C THR A 519 -8.20 -3.39 8.18
N SER A 520 -7.71 -2.34 8.83
CA SER A 520 -7.88 -0.93 8.41
C SER A 520 -7.41 -0.65 6.97
N THR A 521 -6.53 -1.48 6.44
CA THR A 521 -6.00 -1.38 5.06
C THR A 521 -6.72 -2.28 4.05
N GLY A 522 -7.80 -2.97 4.47
CA GLY A 522 -8.62 -3.83 3.61
C GLY A 522 -8.12 -5.26 3.44
N LYS A 523 -7.04 -5.68 4.11
CA LYS A 523 -6.52 -7.06 4.10
C LYS A 523 -7.39 -7.96 4.96
N PHE A 524 -7.46 -9.26 4.62
CA PHE A 524 -8.15 -10.25 5.45
C PHE A 524 -7.53 -10.34 6.86
N LEU A 525 -8.37 -10.29 7.88
CA LEU A 525 -7.95 -10.37 9.28
C LEU A 525 -8.10 -11.82 9.77
N LYS A 526 -7.17 -12.69 9.34
CA LYS A 526 -7.19 -14.13 9.69
C LYS A 526 -7.08 -14.38 11.20
N THR A 527 -6.47 -13.47 11.96
CA THR A 527 -6.44 -13.55 13.42
C THR A 527 -7.85 -13.62 14.00
N LYS A 528 -8.76 -12.77 13.51
CA LYS A 528 -10.16 -12.77 13.95
C LYS A 528 -10.87 -14.06 13.56
N LEU A 529 -10.61 -14.60 12.37
CA LEU A 529 -11.16 -15.89 11.95
C LEU A 529 -10.66 -17.05 12.84
N ARG A 530 -9.37 -17.03 13.22
CA ARG A 530 -8.83 -18.02 14.17
C ARG A 530 -9.41 -17.87 15.58
N GLU A 531 -9.66 -16.66 16.05
CA GLU A 531 -10.33 -16.42 17.33
C GLU A 531 -11.77 -16.98 17.32
N ASP A 532 -12.52 -16.72 16.25
CA ASP A 532 -13.92 -17.09 16.16
C ASP A 532 -14.13 -18.58 15.85
N TYR A 533 -13.28 -19.17 15.01
CA TYR A 533 -13.49 -20.50 14.43
C TYR A 533 -12.32 -21.47 14.61
N GLY A 534 -11.20 -21.07 15.23
CA GLY A 534 -10.00 -21.90 15.35
C GLY A 534 -10.21 -23.27 16.01
N ASP A 535 -11.23 -23.41 16.89
CA ASP A 535 -11.61 -24.67 17.54
C ASP A 535 -12.70 -25.46 16.81
N HIS A 536 -13.09 -25.03 15.63
CA HIS A 536 -14.20 -25.62 14.89
C HIS A 536 -14.00 -27.14 14.64
N LEU A 537 -12.79 -27.54 14.21
CA LEU A 537 -12.49 -28.96 13.94
C LEU A 537 -12.42 -29.81 15.19
N LEU A 538 -12.04 -29.24 16.33
CA LEU A 538 -12.05 -29.95 17.61
C LEU A 538 -13.48 -30.23 18.11
N LYS A 539 -14.43 -29.34 17.80
CA LYS A 539 -15.84 -29.45 18.19
C LYS A 539 -16.64 -30.37 17.25
N SER A 540 -16.24 -30.44 15.98
CA SER A 540 -16.89 -31.27 14.96
C SER A 540 -16.33 -32.70 14.86
N ALA A 541 -15.21 -32.99 15.53
CA ALA A 541 -14.71 -34.36 15.62
C ALA A 541 -15.71 -35.20 16.40
N PRO A 542 -16.17 -36.37 15.88
CA PRO A 542 -16.99 -37.29 16.67
C PRO A 542 -16.22 -37.65 17.95
N SER A 543 -16.85 -37.48 19.12
CA SER A 543 -16.26 -37.89 20.39
C SER A 543 -15.79 -39.31 20.22
N ALA A 544 -14.49 -39.57 20.38
CA ALA A 544 -13.96 -40.90 20.50
C ALA A 544 -14.52 -41.47 21.83
N ALA A 545 -15.73 -42.03 21.75
CA ALA A 545 -16.34 -42.78 22.79
C ALA A 545 -15.98 -44.24 22.59
N GLY A 546 -15.24 -44.81 23.56
CA GLY A 546 -15.06 -46.21 23.75
C GLY A 546 -13.66 -46.71 23.51
#